data_a97c3f2b7862fb80eb226702c56a5d28
#
_entry.id   a97c3f2b7862fb80eb226702c56a5d28
#
_cell.length_a   1.000
_cell.length_b   1.000
_cell.length_c   1.000
_cell.angle_alpha   90.00
_cell.angle_beta   90.00
_cell.angle_gamma   90.00
#
_symmetry.space_group_name_H-M   'P 1'
#
loop_
_entity.id
_entity.type
_entity.pdbx_description
1 polymer ?
#
loop_
_entity_poly.entity_id
_entity_poly.type
_entity_poly.pdbx_seq_one_letter_code
_entity_poly.pdbx_strand_id
1 'polypeptide(L)'
;MPALRSSGLQFLCFAMLGGFAAAVNFGSRFLFSLAMPFEAAVICAYLVAAATGFILFRLFVFPRSSRPLSQQSASFLIVSAGGMALTWVVSVTLLRFVFPAIGFGGPREAVAHVIGLLVPIISSYFGHRRFTFGR
;
A
#
# COMPACT_ATOMS: atom_id res chain seq x y z
N MET A 1 21.65 8.74 8.35
CA MET A 1 21.68 7.86 7.17
C MET A 1 22.06 8.62 5.91
N PRO A 2 22.99 8.11 5.13
CA PRO A 2 23.27 8.76 3.85
C PRO A 2 22.06 8.66 2.94
N ALA A 3 21.78 9.73 2.21
CA ALA A 3 20.71 9.73 1.23
C ALA A 3 21.01 8.74 0.10
N LEU A 4 20.01 8.01 -0.33
CA LEU A 4 20.13 7.11 -1.47
C LEU A 4 20.37 7.96 -2.72
N ARG A 5 21.56 7.82 -3.33
CA ARG A 5 21.99 8.67 -4.44
C ARG A 5 21.36 8.27 -5.78
N SER A 6 21.08 6.99 -5.97
CA SER A 6 20.53 6.49 -7.23
C SER A 6 19.02 6.25 -7.11
N SER A 7 18.31 6.57 -8.18
CA SER A 7 16.87 6.30 -8.26
C SER A 7 16.56 4.80 -8.15
N GLY A 8 17.45 3.96 -8.68
CA GLY A 8 17.29 2.51 -8.60
C GLY A 8 17.38 1.98 -7.18
N LEU A 9 18.37 2.47 -6.41
CA LEU A 9 18.52 2.08 -5.01
C LEU A 9 17.35 2.61 -4.17
N GLN A 10 16.89 3.81 -4.44
CA GLN A 10 15.74 4.40 -3.76
C GLN A 10 14.48 3.59 -4.04
N PHE A 11 14.27 3.18 -5.29
CA PHE A 11 13.15 2.33 -5.66
C PHE A 11 13.23 0.96 -4.96
N LEU A 12 14.41 0.36 -4.92
CA LEU A 12 14.61 -0.93 -4.25
C LEU A 12 14.28 -0.84 -2.76
N CYS A 13 14.77 0.20 -2.10
CA CYS A 13 14.47 0.44 -0.69
C CYS A 13 12.97 0.66 -0.46
N PHE A 14 12.33 1.45 -1.33
CA PHE A 14 10.88 1.65 -1.30
C PHE A 14 10.14 0.32 -1.45
N ALA A 15 10.57 -0.51 -2.41
CA ALA A 15 9.92 -1.80 -2.66
C ALA A 15 10.06 -2.75 -1.47
N MET A 16 11.23 -2.78 -0.83
CA MET A 16 11.46 -3.62 0.35
C MET A 16 10.60 -3.19 1.55
N LEU A 17 10.62 -1.89 1.85
CA LEU A 17 9.83 -1.34 2.96
C LEU A 17 8.33 -1.36 2.64
N GLY A 18 7.98 -1.13 1.39
CA GLY A 18 6.61 -1.28 0.90
C GLY A 18 6.13 -2.72 0.98
N GLY A 19 7.02 -3.68 0.69
CA GLY A 19 6.75 -5.10 0.88
C GLY A 19 6.47 -5.44 2.34
N PHE A 20 7.23 -4.86 3.26
CA PHE A 20 6.97 -5.01 4.69
C PHE A 20 5.60 -4.41 5.07
N ALA A 21 5.31 -3.20 4.61
CA ALA A 21 4.01 -2.58 4.87
C ALA A 21 2.87 -3.38 4.24
N ALA A 22 3.09 -3.96 3.06
CA ALA A 22 2.12 -4.84 2.41
C ALA A 22 1.89 -6.13 3.22
N ALA A 23 2.94 -6.68 3.83
CA ALA A 23 2.81 -7.83 4.72
C ALA A 23 1.99 -7.48 5.97
N VAL A 24 2.21 -6.29 6.54
CA VAL A 24 1.40 -5.76 7.65
C VAL A 24 -0.07 -5.61 7.21
N ASN A 25 -0.29 -5.06 6.02
CA ASN A 25 -1.63 -4.94 5.44
C ASN A 25 -2.30 -6.31 5.31
N PHE A 26 -1.63 -7.24 4.68
CA PHE A 26 -2.16 -8.59 4.45
C PHE A 26 -2.48 -9.31 5.76
N GLY A 27 -1.54 -9.29 6.72
CA GLY A 27 -1.75 -9.93 8.03
C GLY A 27 -2.85 -9.26 8.84
N SER A 28 -2.89 -7.93 8.87
CA SER A 28 -3.92 -7.17 9.57
C SER A 28 -5.32 -7.46 9.03
N ARG A 29 -5.44 -7.65 7.71
CA ARG A 29 -6.73 -7.98 7.12
C ARG A 29 -7.32 -9.27 7.72
N PHE A 30 -6.50 -10.29 7.95
CA PHE A 30 -7.00 -11.52 8.58
C PHE A 30 -7.56 -11.24 9.97
N LEU A 31 -6.88 -10.42 10.77
CA LEU A 31 -7.34 -10.05 12.11
C LEU A 31 -8.65 -9.27 12.05
N PHE A 32 -8.73 -8.28 11.16
CA PHE A 32 -9.96 -7.50 11.00
C PHE A 32 -11.11 -8.34 10.45
N SER A 33 -10.83 -9.33 9.61
CA SER A 33 -11.85 -10.23 9.08
C SER A 33 -12.52 -11.12 10.14
N LEU A 34 -11.91 -11.22 11.33
CA LEU A 34 -12.57 -11.92 12.45
C LEU A 34 -13.76 -11.14 13.01
N ALA A 35 -13.79 -9.81 12.80
CA ALA A 35 -14.80 -8.94 13.40
C ALA A 35 -15.64 -8.18 12.36
N MET A 36 -15.24 -8.18 11.08
CA MET A 36 -15.91 -7.38 10.05
C MET A 36 -15.83 -8.06 8.68
N PRO A 37 -16.70 -7.65 7.71
CA PRO A 37 -16.67 -8.20 6.36
C PRO A 37 -15.34 -7.91 5.65
N PHE A 38 -15.02 -8.70 4.61
CA PHE A 38 -13.80 -8.57 3.82
C PHE A 38 -13.57 -7.14 3.32
N GLU A 39 -14.60 -6.51 2.79
CA GLU A 39 -14.53 -5.17 2.21
C GLU A 39 -14.07 -4.13 3.26
N ALA A 40 -14.61 -4.20 4.46
CA ALA A 40 -14.21 -3.32 5.56
C ALA A 40 -12.82 -3.68 6.09
N ALA A 41 -12.51 -4.97 6.19
CA ALA A 41 -11.22 -5.46 6.66
C ALA A 41 -10.07 -4.98 5.77
N VAL A 42 -10.26 -4.96 4.45
CA VAL A 42 -9.27 -4.44 3.48
C VAL A 42 -8.97 -2.97 3.77
N ILE A 43 -9.99 -2.16 3.99
CA ILE A 43 -9.82 -0.73 4.27
C ILE A 43 -9.06 -0.52 5.60
N CYS A 44 -9.48 -1.17 6.65
CA CYS A 44 -8.83 -1.06 7.96
C CYS A 44 -7.37 -1.51 7.93
N ALA A 45 -7.09 -2.62 7.27
CA ALA A 45 -5.74 -3.14 7.10
C ALA A 45 -4.86 -2.16 6.31
N TYR A 46 -5.43 -1.52 5.29
CA TYR A 46 -4.70 -0.52 4.50
C TYR A 46 -4.33 0.69 5.34
N LEU A 47 -5.22 1.15 6.22
CA LEU A 47 -4.93 2.29 7.11
C LEU A 47 -3.77 1.98 8.06
N VAL A 48 -3.72 0.78 8.62
CA VAL A 48 -2.61 0.34 9.47
C VAL A 48 -1.30 0.29 8.67
N ALA A 49 -1.34 -0.28 7.48
CA ALA A 49 -0.18 -0.37 6.60
C ALA A 49 0.28 1.01 6.12
N ALA A 50 -0.65 1.93 5.84
CA ALA A 50 -0.32 3.28 5.41
C ALA A 50 0.45 4.05 6.50
N ALA A 51 0.04 3.94 7.76
CA ALA A 51 0.75 4.53 8.87
C ALA A 51 2.18 3.96 8.99
N THR A 52 2.31 2.64 8.88
CA THR A 52 3.61 1.95 8.89
C THR A 52 4.47 2.43 7.72
N GLY A 53 3.92 2.46 6.52
CA GLY A 53 4.62 2.89 5.30
C GLY A 53 5.08 4.34 5.38
N PHE A 54 4.24 5.24 5.88
CA PHE A 54 4.61 6.65 6.00
C PHE A 54 5.84 6.83 6.87
N ILE A 55 5.86 6.19 8.04
CA ILE A 55 6.98 6.28 8.96
C ILE A 55 8.26 5.73 8.32
N LEU A 56 8.17 4.54 7.72
CA LEU A 56 9.33 3.88 7.11
C LEU A 56 9.85 4.65 5.90
N PHE A 57 8.98 5.12 5.02
CA PHE A 57 9.39 5.85 3.83
C PHE A 57 10.02 7.19 4.19
N ARG A 58 9.47 7.89 5.17
CA ARG A 58 10.01 9.17 5.61
C ARG A 58 11.40 9.00 6.22
N LEU A 59 11.61 7.95 7.01
CA LEU A 59 12.88 7.74 7.70
C LEU A 59 13.97 7.17 6.78
N PHE A 60 13.62 6.25 5.88
CA PHE A 60 14.61 5.46 5.16
C PHE A 60 14.67 5.73 3.65
N VAL A 61 13.56 6.08 3.03
CA VAL A 61 13.52 6.25 1.57
C VAL A 61 13.69 7.73 1.17
N PHE A 62 13.03 8.63 1.88
CA PHE A 62 13.00 10.05 1.55
C PHE A 62 13.41 10.93 2.75
N PRO A 63 14.58 10.68 3.38
CA PRO A 63 14.96 11.37 4.62
C PRO A 63 15.25 12.85 4.43
N ARG A 64 15.46 13.30 3.20
CA ARG A 64 15.81 14.70 2.89
C ARG A 64 14.68 15.47 2.20
N SER A 65 13.44 15.11 2.48
CA SER A 65 12.33 15.91 1.99
C SER A 65 12.37 17.30 2.59
N SER A 66 12.30 18.33 1.74
CA SER A 66 12.27 19.73 2.15
C SER A 66 10.88 20.21 2.56
N ARG A 67 9.87 19.38 2.33
CA ARG A 67 8.49 19.76 2.61
C ARG A 67 8.16 19.67 4.09
N PRO A 68 7.29 20.55 4.64
CA PRO A 68 6.82 20.44 6.01
C PRO A 68 6.14 19.10 6.28
N LEU A 69 6.22 18.63 7.53
CA LEU A 69 5.62 17.36 7.92
C LEU A 69 4.11 17.31 7.65
N SER A 70 3.41 18.41 7.88
CA SER A 70 1.97 18.51 7.59
C SER A 70 1.66 18.28 6.12
N GLN A 71 2.47 18.86 5.23
CA GLN A 71 2.31 18.68 3.78
C GLN A 71 2.67 17.26 3.34
N GLN A 72 3.73 16.69 3.91
CA GLN A 72 4.08 15.29 3.65
C GLN A 72 2.94 14.35 4.04
N SER A 73 2.37 14.54 5.23
CA SER A 73 1.26 13.72 5.73
C SER A 73 0.02 13.85 4.84
N ALA A 74 -0.34 15.08 4.48
CA ALA A 74 -1.51 15.32 3.62
C ALA A 74 -1.33 14.67 2.24
N SER A 75 -0.18 14.88 1.59
CA SER A 75 0.11 14.29 0.29
C SER A 75 0.18 12.76 0.35
N PHE A 76 0.77 12.21 1.42
CA PHE A 76 0.83 10.77 1.63
C PHE A 76 -0.57 10.17 1.73
N LEU A 77 -1.46 10.82 2.49
CA LEU A 77 -2.85 10.36 2.63
C LEU A 77 -3.58 10.38 1.29
N ILE A 78 -3.38 11.42 0.47
CA ILE A 78 -4.02 11.53 -0.85
C ILE A 78 -3.53 10.41 -1.78
N VAL A 79 -2.21 10.22 -1.88
CA VAL A 79 -1.64 9.15 -2.72
C VAL A 79 -2.04 7.77 -2.21
N SER A 80 -2.02 7.58 -0.89
CA SER A 80 -2.44 6.32 -0.27
C SER A 80 -3.93 6.04 -0.47
N ALA A 81 -4.77 7.07 -0.44
CA ALA A 81 -6.20 6.91 -0.73
C ALA A 81 -6.42 6.40 -2.16
N GLY A 82 -5.65 6.91 -3.13
CA GLY A 82 -5.69 6.40 -4.50
C GLY A 82 -5.26 4.93 -4.58
N GLY A 83 -4.16 4.58 -3.92
CA GLY A 83 -3.68 3.21 -3.83
C GLY A 83 -4.68 2.30 -3.13
N MET A 84 -5.29 2.78 -2.05
CA MET A 84 -6.34 2.04 -1.33
C MET A 84 -7.54 1.77 -2.22
N ALA A 85 -7.98 2.79 -2.97
CA ALA A 85 -9.11 2.64 -3.89
C ALA A 85 -8.81 1.58 -4.96
N LEU A 86 -7.61 1.60 -5.53
CA LEU A 86 -7.18 0.59 -6.51
C LEU A 86 -7.15 -0.81 -5.89
N THR A 87 -6.53 -0.96 -4.73
CA THR A 87 -6.47 -2.23 -4.02
C THR A 87 -7.87 -2.76 -3.72
N TRP A 88 -8.75 -1.90 -3.23
CA TRP A 88 -10.12 -2.27 -2.89
C TRP A 88 -10.90 -2.71 -4.13
N VAL A 89 -10.86 -1.89 -5.19
CA VAL A 89 -11.59 -2.18 -6.44
C VAL A 89 -11.11 -3.50 -7.04
N VAL A 90 -9.80 -3.71 -7.14
CA VAL A 90 -9.24 -4.94 -7.71
C VAL A 90 -9.59 -6.14 -6.83
N SER A 91 -9.37 -6.04 -5.52
CA SER A 91 -9.63 -7.16 -4.60
C SER A 91 -11.10 -7.57 -4.58
N VAL A 92 -12.00 -6.60 -4.47
CA VAL A 92 -13.44 -6.87 -4.40
C VAL A 92 -13.96 -7.38 -5.74
N THR A 93 -13.50 -6.82 -6.85
CA THR A 93 -13.89 -7.27 -8.20
C THR A 93 -13.47 -8.72 -8.42
N LEU A 94 -12.23 -9.07 -8.06
CA LEU A 94 -11.76 -10.45 -8.17
C LEU A 94 -12.59 -11.39 -7.30
N LEU A 95 -12.80 -11.03 -6.05
CA LEU A 95 -13.49 -11.89 -5.11
C LEU A 95 -14.97 -12.10 -5.46
N ARG A 96 -15.66 -11.02 -5.82
CA ARG A 96 -17.12 -11.06 -5.99
C ARG A 96 -17.57 -11.41 -7.42
N PHE A 97 -16.76 -11.13 -8.43
CA PHE A 97 -17.15 -11.27 -9.83
C PHE A 97 -16.26 -12.23 -10.61
N VAL A 98 -14.95 -12.05 -10.58
CA VAL A 98 -14.03 -12.82 -11.43
C VAL A 98 -13.89 -14.26 -10.93
N PHE A 99 -13.58 -14.47 -9.65
CA PHE A 99 -13.36 -15.82 -9.12
C PHE A 99 -14.60 -16.70 -9.18
N PRO A 100 -15.81 -16.21 -8.88
CA PRO A 100 -17.00 -17.01 -9.10
C PRO A 100 -17.22 -17.37 -10.57
N ALA A 101 -16.94 -16.43 -11.50
CA ALA A 101 -17.15 -16.64 -12.94
C ALA A 101 -16.21 -17.70 -13.51
N ILE A 102 -14.96 -17.80 -13.04
CA ILE A 102 -13.98 -18.78 -13.52
C ILE A 102 -13.93 -20.05 -12.68
N GLY A 103 -14.74 -20.15 -11.61
CA GLY A 103 -14.75 -21.31 -10.73
C GLY A 103 -13.48 -21.48 -9.90
N PHE A 104 -12.80 -20.36 -9.54
CA PHE A 104 -11.58 -20.43 -8.73
C PHE A 104 -11.89 -21.05 -7.36
N GLY A 105 -11.23 -22.16 -7.04
CA GLY A 105 -11.49 -22.94 -5.84
C GLY A 105 -10.48 -22.76 -4.69
N GLY A 106 -9.46 -21.90 -4.87
CA GLY A 106 -8.44 -21.66 -3.87
C GLY A 106 -8.86 -20.67 -2.77
N PRO A 107 -7.91 -20.16 -1.97
CA PRO A 107 -8.19 -19.16 -0.92
C PRO A 107 -8.51 -17.80 -1.55
N ARG A 108 -9.76 -17.61 -1.92
CA ARG A 108 -10.22 -16.48 -2.74
C ARG A 108 -9.89 -15.11 -2.14
N GLU A 109 -10.18 -14.92 -0.84
CA GLU A 109 -9.92 -13.63 -0.19
C GLU A 109 -8.44 -13.29 -0.15
N ALA A 110 -7.61 -14.26 0.21
CA ALA A 110 -6.17 -14.06 0.29
C ALA A 110 -5.57 -13.72 -1.08
N VAL A 111 -5.95 -14.47 -2.12
CA VAL A 111 -5.45 -14.26 -3.49
C VAL A 111 -5.93 -12.94 -4.05
N ALA A 112 -7.21 -12.61 -3.87
CA ALA A 112 -7.77 -11.31 -4.30
C ALA A 112 -7.04 -10.15 -3.64
N HIS A 113 -6.77 -10.22 -2.36
CA HIS A 113 -6.08 -9.16 -1.61
C HIS A 113 -4.62 -8.99 -2.06
N VAL A 114 -3.89 -10.11 -2.22
CA VAL A 114 -2.50 -10.05 -2.70
C VAL A 114 -2.42 -9.39 -4.09
N ILE A 115 -3.27 -9.80 -5.02
CA ILE A 115 -3.30 -9.20 -6.36
C ILE A 115 -3.62 -7.70 -6.26
N GLY A 116 -4.59 -7.33 -5.44
CA GLY A 116 -4.96 -5.94 -5.20
C GLY A 116 -3.82 -5.10 -4.64
N LEU A 117 -3.00 -5.68 -3.76
CA LEU A 117 -1.83 -4.99 -3.20
C LEU A 117 -0.71 -4.79 -4.22
N LEU A 118 -0.56 -5.70 -5.18
CA LEU A 118 0.50 -5.62 -6.18
C LEU A 118 0.23 -4.56 -7.26
N VAL A 119 -1.03 -4.31 -7.60
CA VAL A 119 -1.40 -3.42 -8.69
C VAL A 119 -0.89 -1.97 -8.53
N PRO A 120 -1.00 -1.31 -7.36
CA PRO A 120 -0.60 0.10 -7.23
C PRO A 120 0.88 0.34 -6.92
N ILE A 121 1.74 -0.67 -6.93
CA ILE A 121 3.12 -0.53 -6.46
C ILE A 121 3.88 0.58 -7.20
N ILE A 122 3.87 0.56 -8.53
CA ILE A 122 4.63 1.52 -9.34
C ILE A 122 4.04 2.91 -9.21
N SER A 123 2.73 3.04 -9.34
CA SER A 123 2.05 4.35 -9.22
C SER A 123 2.23 4.95 -7.84
N SER A 124 2.18 4.14 -6.77
CA SER A 124 2.44 4.60 -5.41
C SER A 124 3.86 5.13 -5.22
N TYR A 125 4.85 4.45 -5.80
CA TYR A 125 6.24 4.92 -5.71
C TYR A 125 6.39 6.32 -6.29
N PHE A 126 5.94 6.51 -7.54
CA PHE A 126 6.06 7.81 -8.20
C PHE A 126 5.21 8.89 -7.52
N GLY A 127 4.01 8.52 -7.06
CA GLY A 127 3.14 9.43 -6.33
C GLY A 127 3.78 9.92 -5.03
N HIS A 128 4.28 9.02 -4.21
CA HIS A 128 4.92 9.40 -2.95
C HIS A 128 6.22 10.16 -3.16
N ARG A 129 7.04 9.72 -4.12
CA ARG A 129 8.30 10.40 -4.43
C ARG A 129 8.07 11.84 -4.86
N ARG A 130 7.12 12.08 -5.76
CA ARG A 130 6.89 13.40 -6.34
C ARG A 130 6.02 14.29 -5.45
N PHE A 131 4.89 13.77 -4.97
CA PHE A 131 3.88 14.59 -4.31
C PHE A 131 4.04 14.62 -2.79
N THR A 132 4.41 13.51 -2.17
CA THR A 132 4.54 13.44 -0.71
C THR A 132 5.86 14.02 -0.24
N PHE A 133 6.98 13.59 -0.80
CA PHE A 133 8.30 13.89 -0.29
C PHE A 133 9.08 14.91 -1.12
N GLY A 134 8.47 15.50 -2.14
CA GLY A 134 8.98 16.69 -2.81
C GLY A 134 10.25 16.51 -3.63
N ARG A 135 10.19 15.62 -4.58
CA ARG A 135 11.28 15.49 -5.53
C ARG A 135 10.82 15.63 -6.96
#